data_6f334c6e460fb743c3c8d05a32fc3f4c
#
_entry.id   6f334c6e460fb743c3c8d05a32fc3f4c
#
_cell.length_a   1.000
_cell.length_b   1.000
_cell.length_c   1.000
_cell.angle_alpha   90.00
_cell.angle_beta   90.00
_cell.angle_gamma   90.00
#
_symmetry.space_group_name_H-M   'P 1'
#
loop_
_entity.id
_entity.type
_entity.pdbx_description
1 polymer ?
#
loop_
_entity_poly.entity_id
_entity_poly.type
_entity_poly.pdbx_seq_one_letter_code
_entity_poly.pdbx_strand_id
1 'polypeptide(L)'
;MPTPTETLTDARELLRDLTPLKTNCGRICGGACCEPDPEEEGENGMLLFPHEEELYRQEIEGFPFHLADDDTLHEGGKRLICEGTCVREHRPLACRIFPLRMSLKKDGHVEAEIDPRAWWICPLCEQGGLRAMSGAFVEAVKLAGEKLCENDELRAALMREQQMIDETRHL
;
A
#
# COMPACT_ATOMS: atom_id res chain seq x y z
N MET A 1 -16.39 9.63 16.44
CA MET A 1 -15.78 8.78 15.38
C MET A 1 -14.68 9.58 14.72
N PRO A 2 -13.47 9.03 14.56
CA PRO A 2 -12.43 9.72 13.83
C PRO A 2 -12.83 9.88 12.35
N THR A 3 -12.39 10.97 11.74
CA THR A 3 -12.60 11.19 10.31
C THR A 3 -11.77 10.19 9.49
N PRO A 4 -12.12 9.91 8.21
CA PRO A 4 -11.31 9.07 7.35
C PRO A 4 -9.86 9.55 7.26
N THR A 5 -9.64 10.85 7.15
CA THR A 5 -8.30 11.46 7.06
C THR A 5 -7.47 11.25 8.33
N GLU A 6 -8.08 11.42 9.52
CA GLU A 6 -7.40 11.13 10.80
C GLU A 6 -7.05 9.65 10.92
N THR A 7 -8.00 8.76 10.63
CA THR A 7 -7.80 7.31 10.66
C THR A 7 -6.66 6.88 9.71
N LEU A 8 -6.65 7.42 8.50
CA LEU A 8 -5.62 7.14 7.50
C LEU A 8 -4.25 7.66 7.93
N THR A 9 -4.21 8.85 8.51
CA THR A 9 -2.97 9.43 9.05
C THR A 9 -2.40 8.56 10.16
N ASP A 10 -3.23 8.10 11.08
CA ASP A 10 -2.82 7.20 12.16
C ASP A 10 -2.30 5.86 11.61
N ALA A 11 -2.98 5.27 10.62
CA ALA A 11 -2.52 4.03 9.98
C ALA A 11 -1.16 4.21 9.29
N ARG A 12 -0.94 5.34 8.62
CA ARG A 12 0.36 5.65 7.99
C ARG A 12 1.46 5.88 9.01
N GLU A 13 1.14 6.49 10.15
CA GLU A 13 2.10 6.76 11.23
C GLU A 13 2.65 5.47 11.86
N LEU A 14 1.83 4.41 11.95
CA LEU A 14 2.28 3.10 12.41
C LEU A 14 3.43 2.52 11.57
N LEU A 15 3.53 2.94 10.31
CA LEU A 15 4.51 2.45 9.34
C LEU A 15 5.61 3.46 9.01
N ARG A 16 5.67 4.59 9.72
CA ARG A 16 6.55 5.71 9.42
C ARG A 16 8.00 5.29 9.22
N ASP A 17 8.58 4.57 10.19
CA ASP A 17 9.99 4.19 10.23
C ASP A 17 10.21 2.69 9.99
N LEU A 18 9.18 1.97 9.57
CA LEU A 18 9.22 0.53 9.38
C LEU A 18 9.28 0.15 7.90
N THR A 19 10.12 -0.83 7.62
CA THR A 19 10.28 -1.43 6.30
C THR A 19 10.30 -2.96 6.43
N PRO A 20 10.05 -3.71 5.33
CA PRO A 20 10.13 -5.17 5.34
C PRO A 20 11.43 -5.71 5.92
N LEU A 21 12.54 -5.02 5.68
CA LEU A 21 13.84 -5.31 6.29
C LEU A 21 14.22 -4.18 7.25
N LYS A 22 15.12 -4.45 8.21
CA LYS A 22 15.65 -3.45 9.14
C LYS A 22 16.47 -2.35 8.43
N THR A 23 16.82 -2.56 7.17
CA THR A 23 17.51 -1.61 6.31
C THR A 23 16.60 -1.23 5.14
N ASN A 24 16.97 -0.22 4.36
CA ASN A 24 16.24 0.12 3.14
C ASN A 24 16.26 -1.08 2.18
N CYS A 25 15.13 -1.79 2.05
CA CYS A 25 15.02 -2.98 1.22
C CYS A 25 15.26 -2.70 -0.28
N GLY A 26 15.05 -1.46 -0.73
CA GLY A 26 15.32 -1.04 -2.11
C GLY A 26 16.80 -1.16 -2.50
N ARG A 27 17.72 -1.17 -1.54
CA ARG A 27 19.15 -1.41 -1.79
C ARG A 27 19.45 -2.85 -2.23
N ILE A 28 18.59 -3.80 -1.89
CA ILE A 28 18.77 -5.22 -2.21
C ILE A 28 18.22 -5.53 -3.60
N CYS A 29 17.06 -4.99 -3.95
CA CYS A 29 16.38 -5.27 -5.23
C CYS A 29 16.50 -4.14 -6.27
N GLY A 30 17.28 -3.09 -5.99
CA GLY A 30 17.38 -1.92 -6.86
C GLY A 30 16.09 -1.11 -7.00
N GLY A 31 15.16 -1.23 -6.04
CA GLY A 31 13.88 -0.52 -6.09
C GLY A 31 12.86 -1.13 -7.05
N ALA A 32 12.90 -2.43 -7.28
CA ALA A 32 12.06 -3.14 -8.27
C ALA A 32 10.56 -2.82 -8.16
N CYS A 33 10.03 -2.60 -6.94
CA CYS A 33 8.63 -2.21 -6.73
C CYS A 33 8.29 -0.80 -7.22
N CYS A 34 9.29 0.02 -7.51
CA CYS A 34 9.14 1.40 -8.01
C CYS A 34 9.41 1.49 -9.52
N GLU A 35 9.90 0.41 -10.15
CA GLU A 35 10.19 0.43 -11.58
C GLU A 35 8.92 0.24 -12.40
N PRO A 36 8.74 1.05 -13.47
CA PRO A 36 7.65 0.86 -14.40
C PRO A 36 7.80 -0.44 -15.18
N ASP A 37 6.68 -1.15 -15.37
CA ASP A 37 6.65 -2.28 -16.30
C ASP A 37 6.73 -1.75 -17.73
N PRO A 38 7.78 -2.09 -18.50
CA PRO A 38 7.94 -1.58 -19.85
C PRO A 38 6.89 -2.12 -20.83
N GLU A 39 6.16 -3.19 -20.48
CA GLU A 39 5.09 -3.75 -21.30
C GLU A 39 3.71 -3.14 -20.99
N GLU A 40 3.53 -2.55 -19.82
CA GLU A 40 2.34 -1.80 -19.49
C GLU A 40 2.53 -0.33 -19.88
N GLU A 41 1.90 0.10 -20.96
CA GLU A 41 1.94 1.50 -21.35
C GLU A 41 1.35 2.40 -20.24
N GLY A 42 2.26 2.95 -19.43
CA GLY A 42 2.08 4.25 -18.81
C GLY A 42 1.56 4.31 -17.39
N GLU A 43 1.27 3.22 -16.67
CA GLU A 43 0.57 3.44 -15.40
C GLU A 43 0.99 2.52 -14.24
N ASN A 44 2.23 2.63 -13.85
CA ASN A 44 2.64 2.13 -12.54
C ASN A 44 2.26 3.14 -11.47
N GLY A 45 1.24 2.82 -10.73
CA GLY A 45 0.78 3.67 -9.66
C GLY A 45 0.18 2.87 -8.54
N MET A 46 -0.02 3.54 -7.42
CA MET A 46 -0.68 2.98 -6.26
C MET A 46 -2.08 3.54 -6.12
N LEU A 47 -3.06 2.65 -5.93
CA LEU A 47 -4.41 3.06 -5.58
C LEU A 47 -4.41 3.76 -4.24
N LEU A 48 -5.04 4.91 -4.17
CA LEU A 48 -5.20 5.67 -2.94
C LEU A 48 -6.49 5.27 -2.23
N PHE A 49 -6.42 5.13 -0.92
CA PHE A 49 -7.62 4.97 -0.09
C PHE A 49 -8.47 6.26 -0.11
N PRO A 50 -9.78 6.18 0.20
CA PRO A 50 -10.62 7.36 0.29
C PRO A 50 -9.98 8.45 1.15
N HIS A 51 -9.97 9.69 0.65
CA HIS A 51 -9.37 10.87 1.28
C HIS A 51 -7.83 10.90 1.33
N GLU A 52 -7.13 9.85 0.91
CA GLU A 52 -5.67 9.87 0.84
C GLU A 52 -5.16 10.86 -0.22
N GLU A 53 -5.93 11.09 -1.28
CA GLU A 53 -5.62 12.08 -2.33
C GLU A 53 -5.48 13.50 -1.78
N GLU A 54 -6.08 13.80 -0.65
CA GLU A 54 -5.97 15.11 0.01
C GLU A 54 -4.54 15.46 0.38
N LEU A 55 -3.71 14.44 0.65
CA LEU A 55 -2.30 14.59 0.99
C LEU A 55 -1.43 14.94 -0.24
N TYR A 56 -1.99 14.78 -1.44
CA TYR A 56 -1.29 14.95 -2.72
C TYR A 56 -1.88 16.06 -3.60
N ARG A 57 -2.62 16.99 -3.00
CA ARG A 57 -3.19 18.15 -3.73
C ARG A 57 -2.16 19.18 -4.16
N GLN A 58 -1.00 19.19 -3.51
CA GLN A 58 0.10 20.11 -3.79
C GLN A 58 1.35 19.33 -4.18
N GLU A 59 2.20 19.97 -4.96
CA GLU A 59 3.51 19.42 -5.29
C GLU A 59 4.33 19.17 -4.02
N ILE A 60 5.05 18.06 -4.01
CA ILE A 60 5.95 17.69 -2.92
C ILE A 60 7.39 17.73 -3.45
N GLU A 61 8.23 18.52 -2.85
CA GLU A 61 9.64 18.64 -3.23
C GLU A 61 10.34 17.28 -3.18
N GLY A 62 11.03 16.92 -4.26
CA GLY A 62 11.74 15.64 -4.38
C GLY A 62 10.86 14.43 -4.65
N PHE A 63 9.56 14.64 -4.87
CA PHE A 63 8.60 13.59 -5.18
C PHE A 63 7.73 13.97 -6.37
N PRO A 64 8.21 13.78 -7.60
CA PRO A 64 7.42 14.01 -8.80
C PRO A 64 6.35 12.91 -8.96
N PHE A 65 5.10 13.31 -9.06
CA PHE A 65 3.96 12.43 -9.26
C PHE A 65 2.84 13.16 -9.99
N HIS A 66 1.86 12.40 -10.49
CA HIS A 66 0.55 12.93 -10.87
C HIS A 66 -0.54 11.97 -10.41
N LEU A 67 -1.76 12.47 -10.34
CA LEU A 67 -2.95 11.68 -9.99
C LEU A 67 -3.76 11.38 -11.25
N ALA A 68 -4.18 10.12 -11.38
CA ALA A 68 -5.13 9.69 -12.39
C ALA A 68 -6.43 9.25 -11.72
N ASP A 69 -7.55 9.40 -12.42
CA ASP A 69 -8.84 8.90 -11.95
C ASP A 69 -8.84 7.37 -11.95
N ASP A 70 -9.28 6.78 -10.85
CA ASP A 70 -9.36 5.33 -10.70
C ASP A 70 -10.40 4.94 -9.66
N ASP A 71 -11.53 4.42 -10.12
CA ASP A 71 -12.67 4.04 -9.28
C ASP A 71 -12.56 2.62 -8.69
N THR A 72 -11.40 1.98 -8.76
CA THR A 72 -11.23 0.59 -8.33
C THR A 72 -11.60 0.40 -6.86
N LEU A 73 -11.12 1.25 -5.97
CA LEU A 73 -11.40 1.14 -4.53
C LEU A 73 -12.68 1.84 -4.11
N HIS A 74 -13.00 2.96 -4.72
CA HIS A 74 -14.21 3.74 -4.43
C HIS A 74 -14.53 4.68 -5.58
N GLU A 75 -15.77 5.11 -5.66
CA GLU A 75 -16.21 6.11 -6.64
C GLU A 75 -15.47 7.44 -6.42
N GLY A 76 -14.97 8.03 -7.50
CA GLY A 76 -14.15 9.25 -7.43
C GLY A 76 -12.73 9.04 -6.91
N GLY A 77 -12.29 7.78 -6.85
CA GLY A 77 -10.95 7.43 -6.39
C GLY A 77 -9.84 7.91 -7.29
N LYS A 78 -8.63 7.83 -6.78
CA LYS A 78 -7.40 8.25 -7.47
C LYS A 78 -6.33 7.18 -7.40
N ARG A 79 -5.49 7.19 -8.42
CA ARG A 79 -4.23 6.45 -8.46
C ARG A 79 -3.10 7.46 -8.48
N LEU A 80 -2.10 7.28 -7.61
CA LEU A 80 -0.88 8.08 -7.63
C LEU A 80 0.14 7.40 -8.53
N ILE A 81 0.60 8.12 -9.53
CA ILE A 81 1.60 7.65 -10.49
C ILE A 81 2.92 8.37 -10.22
N CYS A 82 3.93 7.60 -9.80
CA CYS A 82 5.26 8.13 -9.53
C CYS A 82 6.01 8.36 -10.84
N GLU A 83 6.66 9.52 -10.96
CA GLU A 83 7.42 9.92 -12.14
C GLU A 83 8.94 9.93 -11.91
N GLY A 84 9.40 9.28 -10.84
CA GLY A 84 10.81 9.22 -10.48
C GLY A 84 11.02 8.84 -9.02
N THR A 85 11.85 9.59 -8.32
CA THR A 85 12.13 9.38 -6.90
C THR A 85 10.96 9.82 -6.02
N CYS A 86 10.80 9.20 -4.86
CA CYS A 86 9.83 9.63 -3.85
C CYS A 86 10.51 9.95 -2.52
N VAL A 87 9.87 10.82 -1.76
CA VAL A 87 10.22 11.08 -0.37
C VAL A 87 9.45 10.10 0.51
N ARG A 88 10.15 9.29 1.28
CA ARG A 88 9.56 8.21 2.08
C ARG A 88 8.42 8.66 2.99
N GLU A 89 8.56 9.83 3.61
CA GLU A 89 7.55 10.40 4.50
C GLU A 89 6.20 10.67 3.80
N HIS A 90 6.23 10.81 2.48
CA HIS A 90 5.06 11.12 1.66
C HIS A 90 4.54 9.92 0.85
N ARG A 91 5.08 8.73 1.05
CA ARG A 91 4.60 7.52 0.36
C ARG A 91 3.15 7.22 0.72
N PRO A 92 2.32 6.82 -0.27
CA PRO A 92 0.99 6.30 -0.01
C PRO A 92 1.02 5.07 0.90
N LEU A 93 -0.09 4.80 1.58
CA LEU A 93 -0.20 3.64 2.47
C LEU A 93 0.10 2.33 1.72
N ALA A 94 -0.41 2.18 0.50
CA ALA A 94 -0.14 1.00 -0.33
C ALA A 94 1.36 0.75 -0.58
N CYS A 95 2.15 1.82 -0.78
CA CYS A 95 3.61 1.71 -0.89
C CYS A 95 4.27 1.34 0.43
N ARG A 96 3.74 1.81 1.55
CA ARG A 96 4.31 1.57 2.88
C ARG A 96 4.16 0.13 3.32
N ILE A 97 3.06 -0.52 2.97
CA ILE A 97 2.78 -1.91 3.33
C ILE A 97 3.37 -2.93 2.34
N PHE A 98 3.73 -2.51 1.13
CA PHE A 98 4.27 -3.42 0.12
C PHE A 98 5.54 -4.14 0.64
N PRO A 99 5.71 -5.45 0.46
CA PRO A 99 4.97 -6.39 -0.39
C PRO A 99 3.80 -7.11 0.31
N LEU A 100 3.30 -6.57 1.40
CA LEU A 100 2.18 -7.15 2.12
C LEU A 100 0.85 -6.50 1.73
N ARG A 101 -0.23 -7.19 2.04
CA ARG A 101 -1.59 -6.69 2.02
C ARG A 101 -2.23 -6.82 3.40
N MET A 102 -3.23 -6.02 3.66
CA MET A 102 -4.09 -6.11 4.84
C MET A 102 -5.29 -6.99 4.49
N SER A 103 -5.43 -8.15 5.13
CA SER A 103 -6.49 -9.11 4.86
C SER A 103 -7.49 -9.13 6.01
N LEU A 104 -8.71 -8.63 5.76
CA LEU A 104 -9.80 -8.64 6.72
C LEU A 104 -10.44 -10.03 6.74
N LYS A 105 -10.44 -10.66 7.90
CA LYS A 105 -11.00 -11.99 8.12
C LYS A 105 -12.48 -11.93 8.50
N LYS A 106 -13.17 -13.05 8.39
CA LYS A 106 -14.62 -13.16 8.66
C LYS A 106 -15.02 -12.78 10.08
N ASP A 107 -14.14 -12.98 11.04
CA ASP A 107 -14.32 -12.63 12.45
C ASP A 107 -14.02 -11.15 12.77
N GLY A 108 -13.60 -10.38 11.74
CA GLY A 108 -13.36 -8.95 11.84
C GLY A 108 -11.93 -8.55 12.19
N HIS A 109 -11.02 -9.51 12.46
CA HIS A 109 -9.62 -9.14 12.63
C HIS A 109 -8.89 -9.01 11.27
N VAL A 110 -7.76 -8.33 11.28
CA VAL A 110 -6.92 -8.14 10.09
C VAL A 110 -5.63 -8.96 10.25
N GLU A 111 -5.21 -9.59 9.17
CA GLU A 111 -3.89 -10.22 9.07
C GLU A 111 -3.06 -9.56 7.98
N ALA A 112 -1.76 -9.48 8.22
CA ALA A 112 -0.80 -9.13 7.20
C ALA A 112 -0.43 -10.37 6.39
N GLU A 113 -0.66 -10.34 5.10
CA GLU A 113 -0.36 -11.44 4.18
C GLU A 113 0.50 -10.92 3.02
N ILE A 114 1.25 -11.82 2.38
CA ILE A 114 1.96 -11.46 1.15
C ILE A 114 0.92 -11.12 0.07
N ASP A 115 1.10 -9.95 -0.55
CA ASP A 115 0.29 -9.56 -1.69
C ASP A 115 0.63 -10.45 -2.88
N PRO A 116 -0.34 -11.16 -3.48
CA PRO A 116 -0.06 -12.00 -4.65
C PRO A 116 0.59 -11.27 -5.81
N ARG A 117 0.33 -9.98 -5.95
CA ARG A 117 0.94 -9.13 -7.00
C ARG A 117 2.44 -8.91 -6.77
N ALA A 118 2.91 -9.07 -5.52
CA ALA A 118 4.30 -8.86 -5.16
C ALA A 118 5.23 -10.02 -5.56
N TRP A 119 4.71 -11.21 -5.81
CA TRP A 119 5.52 -12.41 -6.11
C TRP A 119 6.47 -12.21 -7.29
N TRP A 120 6.05 -11.47 -8.31
CA TRP A 120 6.84 -11.22 -9.51
C TRP A 120 7.77 -10.00 -9.40
N ILE A 121 7.64 -9.23 -8.31
CA ILE A 121 8.30 -7.94 -8.15
C ILE A 121 9.30 -7.98 -6.99
N CYS A 122 8.90 -8.51 -5.83
CA CYS A 122 9.69 -8.45 -4.61
C CYS A 122 10.43 -9.76 -4.34
N PRO A 123 11.78 -9.75 -4.35
CA PRO A 123 12.57 -10.94 -4.07
C PRO A 123 12.32 -11.57 -2.69
N LEU A 124 11.87 -10.79 -1.71
CA LEU A 124 11.58 -11.28 -0.35
C LEU A 124 10.48 -12.34 -0.34
N CYS A 125 9.56 -12.30 -1.29
CA CYS A 125 8.49 -13.28 -1.39
C CYS A 125 9.04 -14.70 -1.61
N GLU A 126 10.08 -14.85 -2.43
CA GLU A 126 10.73 -16.14 -2.70
C GLU A 126 11.79 -16.51 -1.64
N GLN A 127 12.37 -15.52 -0.98
CA GLN A 127 13.48 -15.69 -0.03
C GLN A 127 13.05 -15.95 1.42
N GLY A 128 11.84 -16.45 1.63
CA GLY A 128 11.33 -16.81 2.96
C GLY A 128 10.01 -16.12 3.34
N GLY A 129 9.52 -15.21 2.51
CA GLY A 129 8.22 -14.55 2.70
C GLY A 129 8.15 -13.77 4.03
N LEU A 130 7.07 -13.95 4.77
CA LEU A 130 6.87 -13.26 6.06
C LEU A 130 8.00 -13.51 7.06
N ARG A 131 8.61 -14.69 7.05
CA ARG A 131 9.71 -15.04 7.96
C ARG A 131 10.99 -14.27 7.68
N ALA A 132 11.18 -13.82 6.45
CA ALA A 132 12.32 -13.00 6.06
C ALA A 132 12.13 -11.51 6.42
N MET A 133 10.92 -11.11 6.79
CA MET A 133 10.57 -9.73 7.08
C MET A 133 10.68 -9.41 8.56
N SER A 134 10.91 -8.14 8.88
CA SER A 134 10.87 -7.65 10.26
C SER A 134 9.50 -7.92 10.89
N GLY A 135 9.49 -8.56 12.06
CA GLY A 135 8.26 -8.81 12.81
C GLY A 135 7.52 -7.54 13.19
N ALA A 136 8.26 -6.47 13.49
CA ALA A 136 7.67 -5.15 13.76
C ALA A 136 6.96 -4.58 12.54
N PHE A 137 7.50 -4.76 11.35
CA PHE A 137 6.86 -4.35 10.11
C PHE A 137 5.57 -5.13 9.85
N VAL A 138 5.62 -6.45 9.95
CA VAL A 138 4.44 -7.32 9.75
C VAL A 138 3.32 -6.96 10.73
N GLU A 139 3.65 -6.76 12.00
CA GLU A 139 2.67 -6.35 13.01
C GLU A 139 2.10 -4.95 12.74
N ALA A 140 2.92 -4.01 12.31
CA ALA A 140 2.46 -2.66 11.96
C ALA A 140 1.50 -2.66 10.76
N VAL A 141 1.71 -3.52 9.76
CA VAL A 141 0.79 -3.69 8.63
C VAL A 141 -0.57 -4.19 9.11
N LYS A 142 -0.57 -5.18 10.00
CA LYS A 142 -1.80 -5.69 10.63
C LYS A 142 -2.54 -4.58 11.38
N LEU A 143 -1.85 -3.87 12.27
CA LEU A 143 -2.43 -2.78 13.07
C LEU A 143 -2.95 -1.64 12.19
N ALA A 144 -2.26 -1.31 11.09
CA ALA A 144 -2.73 -0.32 10.13
C ALA A 144 -4.07 -0.74 9.50
N GLY A 145 -4.22 -2.00 9.14
CA GLY A 145 -5.48 -2.54 8.63
C GLY A 145 -6.61 -2.51 9.67
N GLU A 146 -6.31 -2.87 10.91
CA GLU A 146 -7.26 -2.76 12.03
C GLU A 146 -7.70 -1.32 12.24
N LYS A 147 -6.75 -0.38 12.12
CA LYS A 147 -7.04 1.07 12.20
C LYS A 147 -7.98 1.53 11.09
N LEU A 148 -7.74 1.13 9.84
CA LEU A 148 -8.65 1.45 8.73
C LEU A 148 -10.07 0.94 8.98
N CYS A 149 -10.21 -0.22 9.63
CA CYS A 149 -11.51 -0.81 9.92
C CYS A 149 -12.33 -0.06 10.99
N GLU A 150 -11.73 0.92 11.70
CA GLU A 150 -12.46 1.81 12.61
C GLU A 150 -13.35 2.82 11.86
N ASN A 151 -13.12 3.01 10.57
CA ASN A 151 -13.92 3.89 9.72
C ASN A 151 -14.60 3.09 8.61
N ASP A 152 -15.92 3.23 8.46
CA ASP A 152 -16.73 2.41 7.54
C ASP A 152 -16.33 2.60 6.07
N GLU A 153 -15.97 3.82 5.66
CA GLU A 153 -15.59 4.14 4.28
C GLU A 153 -14.23 3.50 3.92
N LEU A 154 -13.24 3.60 4.82
CA LEU A 154 -11.94 2.98 4.65
C LEU A 154 -12.02 1.45 4.71
N ARG A 155 -12.85 0.93 5.59
CA ARG A 155 -13.13 -0.51 5.66
C ARG A 155 -13.76 -1.03 4.38
N ALA A 156 -14.72 -0.31 3.82
CA ALA A 156 -15.34 -0.69 2.54
C ALA A 156 -14.32 -0.70 1.39
N ALA A 157 -13.43 0.29 1.32
CA ALA A 157 -12.37 0.31 0.33
C ALA A 157 -11.39 -0.87 0.50
N LEU A 158 -11.01 -1.20 1.73
CA LEU A 158 -10.17 -2.36 2.03
C LEU A 158 -10.84 -3.68 1.57
N MET A 159 -12.12 -3.81 1.80
CA MET A 159 -12.89 -4.99 1.35
C MET A 159 -12.93 -5.09 -0.18
N ARG A 160 -13.09 -3.97 -0.88
CA ARG A 160 -13.07 -3.95 -2.35
C ARG A 160 -11.70 -4.33 -2.90
N GLU A 161 -10.62 -3.81 -2.31
CA GLU A 161 -9.26 -4.19 -2.69
C GLU A 161 -9.04 -5.70 -2.51
N GLN A 162 -9.45 -6.24 -1.37
CA GLN A 162 -9.33 -7.66 -1.07
C GLN A 162 -10.09 -8.52 -2.09
N GLN A 163 -11.31 -8.15 -2.42
CA GLN A 163 -12.11 -8.84 -3.43
C GLN A 163 -11.41 -8.82 -4.80
N MET A 164 -10.92 -7.66 -5.22
CA MET A 164 -10.19 -7.50 -6.48
C MET A 164 -8.95 -8.42 -6.53
N ILE A 165 -8.16 -8.45 -5.47
CA ILE A 165 -6.97 -9.31 -5.39
C ILE A 165 -7.34 -10.78 -5.41
N ASP A 166 -8.39 -11.17 -4.71
CA ASP A 166 -8.83 -12.57 -4.65
C ASP A 166 -9.41 -13.05 -5.99
N GLU A 167 -10.10 -12.18 -6.73
CA GLU A 167 -10.59 -12.46 -8.09
C GLU A 167 -9.44 -12.70 -9.08
N THR A 168 -8.34 -11.94 -8.97
CA THR A 168 -7.17 -12.12 -9.84
C THR A 168 -6.39 -13.41 -9.58
N ARG A 169 -6.56 -14.03 -8.41
CA ARG A 169 -5.93 -15.33 -8.10
C ARG A 169 -6.49 -16.51 -8.90
N HIS A 170 -7.66 -16.34 -9.47
CA HIS A 170 -8.37 -17.40 -10.21
C HIS A 170 -8.19 -17.30 -11.73
N LEU A 171 -7.39 -16.36 -12.20
CA LEU A 171 -6.99 -16.18 -13.59
C LEU A 171 -5.59 -16.74 -13.84
#